data_7ef264012a533ae1aed1d7f19fb52415
#
_entry.id   7ef264012a533ae1aed1d7f19fb52415
#
_cell.length_a   1.000
_cell.length_b   1.000
_cell.length_c   1.000
_cell.angle_alpha   90.00
_cell.angle_beta   90.00
_cell.angle_gamma   90.00
#
_symmetry.space_group_name_H-M   'P 1'
#
loop_
_entity.id
_entity.type
_entity.pdbx_description
1 polymer ?
#
loop_
_entity_poly.entity_id
_entity_poly.type
_entity_poly.pdbx_seq_one_letter_code
_entity_poly.pdbx_strand_id
1 'polypeptide(L)'
;MTDVSPLIDAMGLAPHPEGGHYRRTWIAPARVDTPRGSRHSASAIIFLLDRDEEARWHLVHSDELWIWSGPGALEVHLGGSGDAPSADPRIVTLGSPDDAQTSNPTNPVQVLVRADTWQRTFARGDYALATCVVSPEFTFDDWKLAEGA
;
A
#
# COMPACT_ATOMS: atom_id res chain seq x y z
N MET A 1 -18.09 14.34 6.01
CA MET A 1 -17.08 13.74 5.10
C MET A 1 -15.91 14.70 5.00
N THR A 2 -14.70 14.21 5.21
CA THR A 2 -13.50 15.06 5.17
C THR A 2 -13.11 15.34 3.72
N ASP A 3 -12.88 16.60 3.40
CA ASP A 3 -12.26 16.99 2.12
C ASP A 3 -10.74 16.79 2.25
N VAL A 4 -10.15 15.92 1.46
CA VAL A 4 -8.73 15.60 1.51
C VAL A 4 -7.87 16.52 0.66
N SER A 5 -8.46 17.41 -0.15
CA SER A 5 -7.71 18.31 -1.04
C SER A 5 -6.65 19.15 -0.31
N PRO A 6 -6.96 19.75 0.86
CA PRO A 6 -5.93 20.49 1.61
C PRO A 6 -4.77 19.62 2.08
N LEU A 7 -5.01 18.34 2.41
CA LEU A 7 -3.96 17.40 2.81
C LEU A 7 -3.08 17.04 1.63
N ILE A 8 -3.69 16.77 0.48
CA ILE A 8 -2.95 16.47 -0.75
C ILE A 8 -2.00 17.62 -1.09
N ASP A 9 -2.49 18.86 -1.02
CA ASP A 9 -1.67 20.04 -1.31
C ASP A 9 -0.57 20.24 -0.26
N ALA A 10 -0.92 20.18 1.02
CA ALA A 10 0.02 20.42 2.12
C ALA A 10 1.15 19.37 2.15
N MET A 11 0.83 18.12 1.84
CA MET A 11 1.79 17.01 1.86
C MET A 11 2.50 16.80 0.52
N GLY A 12 2.13 17.58 -0.51
CA GLY A 12 2.74 17.48 -1.82
C GLY A 12 2.50 16.16 -2.53
N LEU A 13 1.28 15.60 -2.38
CA LEU A 13 0.94 14.30 -2.95
C LEU A 13 0.49 14.44 -4.40
N ALA A 14 0.79 13.43 -5.20
CA ALA A 14 0.38 13.33 -6.60
C ALA A 14 -0.44 12.06 -6.82
N PRO A 15 -1.30 12.01 -7.86
CA PRO A 15 -2.06 10.80 -8.18
C PRO A 15 -1.16 9.60 -8.43
N HIS A 16 -1.56 8.43 -7.90
CA HIS A 16 -0.89 7.16 -8.17
C HIS A 16 -1.67 6.40 -9.27
N PRO A 17 -0.97 5.72 -10.18
CA PRO A 17 -1.64 4.96 -11.25
C PRO A 17 -2.59 3.87 -10.77
N GLU A 18 -2.39 3.30 -9.58
CA GLU A 18 -3.28 2.30 -8.98
C GLU A 18 -4.49 2.91 -8.27
N GLY A 19 -4.50 4.21 -8.06
CA GLY A 19 -5.47 4.96 -7.26
C GLY A 19 -4.81 5.54 -6.03
N GLY A 20 -5.47 6.54 -5.43
CA GLY A 20 -4.91 7.28 -4.30
C GLY A 20 -3.87 8.30 -4.71
N HIS A 21 -3.25 8.91 -3.72
CA HIS A 21 -2.22 9.94 -3.87
C HIS A 21 -1.01 9.59 -3.03
N TYR A 22 0.20 9.93 -3.52
CA TYR A 22 1.42 9.54 -2.84
C TYR A 22 2.55 10.55 -3.05
N ARG A 23 3.58 10.43 -2.21
CA ARG A 23 4.87 11.08 -2.40
C ARG A 23 5.96 10.17 -1.85
N ARG A 24 7.03 9.99 -2.62
CA ARG A 24 8.23 9.28 -2.13
C ARG A 24 8.93 10.17 -1.11
N THR A 25 9.22 9.60 0.06
CA THR A 25 9.82 10.33 1.18
C THR A 25 11.24 9.90 1.48
N TRP A 26 11.63 8.68 1.04
CA TRP A 26 12.93 8.12 1.38
C TRP A 26 13.36 7.07 0.36
N ILE A 27 14.66 7.06 0.07
CA ILE A 27 15.34 6.01 -0.68
C ILE A 27 16.60 5.67 0.10
N ALA A 28 16.76 4.39 0.48
CA ALA A 28 17.97 3.92 1.18
C ALA A 28 19.19 4.01 0.26
N PRO A 29 20.33 4.50 0.74
CA PRO A 29 21.53 4.67 -0.11
C PRO A 29 22.21 3.37 -0.50
N ALA A 30 22.11 2.31 0.30
CA ALA A 30 22.68 1.01 -0.04
C ALA A 30 21.98 0.40 -1.25
N ARG A 31 22.72 -0.36 -2.05
CA ARG A 31 22.19 -1.00 -3.25
C ARG A 31 22.27 -2.51 -3.15
N VAL A 32 21.33 -3.18 -3.83
CA VAL A 32 21.28 -4.64 -3.92
C VAL A 32 21.08 -5.04 -5.39
N ASP A 33 21.64 -6.18 -5.77
CA ASP A 33 21.39 -6.77 -7.09
C ASP A 33 20.14 -7.65 -7.03
N THR A 34 19.29 -7.50 -8.03
CA THR A 34 18.08 -8.30 -8.20
C THR A 34 18.08 -8.96 -9.58
N PRO A 35 17.23 -9.97 -9.81
CA PRO A 35 17.09 -10.56 -11.16
C PRO A 35 16.67 -9.55 -12.24
N ARG A 36 16.13 -8.38 -11.83
CA ARG A 36 15.65 -7.32 -12.71
C ARG A 36 16.62 -6.14 -12.81
N GLY A 37 17.79 -6.23 -12.18
CA GLY A 37 18.82 -5.19 -12.16
C GLY A 37 19.12 -4.69 -10.77
N SER A 38 20.01 -3.69 -10.66
CA SER A 38 20.37 -3.07 -9.39
C SER A 38 19.25 -2.16 -8.89
N ARG A 39 19.00 -2.21 -7.59
CA ARG A 39 18.01 -1.38 -6.89
C ARG A 39 18.61 -0.81 -5.62
N HIS A 40 18.10 0.33 -5.15
CA HIS A 40 18.34 0.74 -3.77
C HIS A 40 17.71 -0.30 -2.83
N SER A 41 18.25 -0.45 -1.62
CA SER A 41 17.81 -1.52 -0.71
C SER A 41 16.40 -1.33 -0.19
N ALA A 42 15.88 -0.10 -0.16
CA ALA A 42 14.50 0.18 0.23
C ALA A 42 14.06 1.56 -0.22
N SER A 43 12.75 1.78 -0.26
CA SER A 43 12.15 3.10 -0.43
C SER A 43 10.87 3.20 0.41
N ALA A 44 10.43 4.42 0.68
CA ALA A 44 9.19 4.65 1.41
C ALA A 44 8.37 5.75 0.75
N ILE A 45 7.06 5.63 0.86
CA ILE A 45 6.10 6.64 0.44
C ILE A 45 5.14 6.97 1.58
N ILE A 46 4.60 8.19 1.57
CA ILE A 46 3.32 8.50 2.20
C ILE A 46 2.24 8.20 1.15
N PHE A 47 1.19 7.51 1.56
CA PHE A 47 0.08 7.13 0.69
C PHE A 47 -1.23 7.55 1.33
N LEU A 48 -2.09 8.22 0.56
CA LEU A 48 -3.40 8.66 1.00
C LEU A 48 -4.46 8.03 0.12
N LEU A 49 -5.43 7.38 0.75
CA LEU A 49 -6.68 6.94 0.13
C LEU A 49 -7.82 7.73 0.73
N ASP A 50 -8.66 8.33 -0.11
CA ASP A 50 -9.89 8.95 0.33
C ASP A 50 -10.88 7.87 0.78
N ARG A 51 -11.95 8.28 1.48
CA ARG A 51 -12.96 7.36 1.96
C ARG A 51 -13.50 6.49 0.80
N ASP A 52 -13.44 5.17 0.98
CA ASP A 52 -13.86 4.16 0.01
C ASP A 52 -13.08 4.17 -1.31
N GLU A 53 -12.04 4.98 -1.41
CA GLU A 53 -11.12 4.94 -2.55
C GLU A 53 -10.30 3.66 -2.55
N GLU A 54 -10.00 3.17 -3.73
CA GLU A 54 -9.31 1.91 -3.96
C GLU A 54 -7.90 2.15 -4.51
N ALA A 55 -6.89 1.51 -3.89
CA ALA A 55 -5.67 1.16 -4.59
C ALA A 55 -5.94 -0.16 -5.30
N ARG A 56 -6.10 -0.11 -6.62
CA ARG A 56 -6.58 -1.24 -7.43
C ARG A 56 -5.61 -2.42 -7.43
N TRP A 57 -6.11 -3.60 -7.76
CA TRP A 57 -5.30 -4.81 -7.82
C TRP A 57 -4.01 -4.60 -8.59
N HIS A 58 -2.90 -4.80 -7.91
CA HIS A 58 -1.55 -4.68 -8.45
C HIS A 58 -0.60 -5.66 -7.78
N LEU A 59 0.56 -5.82 -8.39
CA LEU A 59 1.59 -6.74 -7.91
C LEU A 59 2.94 -6.02 -7.97
N VAL A 60 3.73 -6.17 -6.91
CA VAL A 60 5.09 -5.62 -6.83
C VAL A 60 6.07 -6.79 -6.65
N HIS A 61 7.22 -6.72 -7.32
CA HIS A 61 8.27 -7.75 -7.22
C HIS A 61 9.17 -7.63 -5.98
N SER A 62 8.74 -6.85 -4.99
CA SER A 62 9.45 -6.65 -3.72
C SER A 62 8.47 -6.82 -2.57
N ASP A 63 9.00 -7.07 -1.37
CA ASP A 63 8.18 -7.03 -0.16
C ASP A 63 7.73 -5.60 0.11
N GLU A 64 6.50 -5.44 0.54
CA GLU A 64 5.93 -4.14 0.89
C GLU A 64 5.29 -4.19 2.27
N LEU A 65 5.71 -3.29 3.14
CA LEU A 65 5.13 -3.13 4.47
C LEU A 65 4.20 -1.93 4.47
N TRP A 66 2.91 -2.17 4.72
CA TRP A 66 1.91 -1.13 4.95
C TRP A 66 1.85 -0.79 6.43
N ILE A 67 1.98 0.49 6.76
CA ILE A 67 1.93 1.00 8.14
C ILE A 67 0.79 2.01 8.22
N TRP A 68 -0.23 1.67 9.02
CA TRP A 68 -1.41 2.52 9.19
C TRP A 68 -1.09 3.75 10.03
N SER A 69 -1.63 4.92 9.61
CA SER A 69 -1.51 6.18 10.34
C SER A 69 -2.87 6.85 10.62
N GLY A 70 -3.95 6.31 10.12
CA GLY A 70 -5.30 6.80 10.37
C GLY A 70 -5.71 7.98 9.48
N PRO A 71 -6.88 8.59 9.73
CA PRO A 71 -7.86 8.20 10.76
C PRO A 71 -8.71 6.99 10.37
N GLY A 72 -9.04 6.80 9.08
CA GLY A 72 -9.85 5.67 8.62
C GLY A 72 -9.09 4.35 8.68
N ALA A 73 -9.80 3.23 8.75
CA ALA A 73 -9.21 1.91 8.67
C ALA A 73 -8.68 1.64 7.25
N LEU A 74 -7.67 0.79 7.14
CA LEU A 74 -7.19 0.25 5.87
C LEU A 74 -7.59 -1.21 5.75
N GLU A 75 -8.30 -1.53 4.68
CA GLU A 75 -8.70 -2.90 4.35
C GLU A 75 -7.82 -3.40 3.21
N VAL A 76 -6.87 -4.27 3.55
CA VAL A 76 -5.87 -4.80 2.60
C VAL A 76 -6.28 -6.19 2.17
N HIS A 77 -6.47 -6.38 0.87
CA HIS A 77 -6.81 -7.66 0.26
C HIS A 77 -5.56 -8.30 -0.32
N LEU A 78 -5.30 -9.53 0.04
CA LEU A 78 -4.15 -10.32 -0.43
C LEU A 78 -4.69 -11.42 -1.35
N GLY A 79 -4.38 -11.31 -2.63
CA GLY A 79 -4.96 -12.13 -3.69
C GLY A 79 -4.05 -13.26 -4.20
N GLY A 80 -3.05 -13.66 -3.42
CA GLY A 80 -2.14 -14.74 -3.81
C GLY A 80 -1.15 -14.35 -4.88
N SER A 81 -0.42 -15.33 -5.40
CA SER A 81 0.70 -15.15 -6.34
C SER A 81 0.47 -15.80 -7.69
N GLY A 82 -0.76 -16.03 -8.08
CA GLY A 82 -1.13 -16.58 -9.39
C GLY A 82 -1.03 -15.57 -10.52
N ASP A 83 -1.48 -15.94 -11.70
CA ASP A 83 -1.46 -15.07 -12.88
C ASP A 83 -2.43 -13.90 -12.77
N ALA A 84 -3.41 -14.01 -11.88
CA ALA A 84 -4.41 -12.98 -11.59
C ALA A 84 -4.76 -13.03 -10.11
N PRO A 85 -5.36 -11.94 -9.57
CA PRO A 85 -5.82 -11.96 -8.19
C PRO A 85 -6.84 -13.06 -7.93
N SER A 86 -6.75 -13.70 -6.77
CA SER A 86 -7.73 -14.69 -6.32
C SER A 86 -9.12 -14.06 -6.20
N ALA A 87 -10.16 -14.81 -6.57
CA ALA A 87 -11.55 -14.43 -6.37
C ALA A 87 -11.95 -14.46 -4.87
N ASP A 88 -11.16 -15.11 -4.04
CA ASP A 88 -11.39 -15.22 -2.59
C ASP A 88 -10.13 -14.73 -1.82
N PRO A 89 -9.87 -13.42 -1.81
CA PRO A 89 -8.67 -12.89 -1.15
C PRO A 89 -8.76 -12.97 0.36
N ARG A 90 -7.60 -13.09 1.00
CA ARG A 90 -7.49 -12.86 2.43
C ARG A 90 -7.57 -11.35 2.70
N ILE A 91 -8.40 -10.96 3.68
CA ILE A 91 -8.58 -9.56 4.05
C ILE A 91 -7.93 -9.30 5.40
N VAL A 92 -7.07 -8.27 5.47
CA VAL A 92 -6.45 -7.80 6.69
C VAL A 92 -6.87 -6.35 6.90
N THR A 93 -7.51 -6.06 8.03
CA THR A 93 -7.94 -4.71 8.37
C THR A 93 -6.99 -4.10 9.39
N LEU A 94 -6.40 -2.96 9.03
CA LEU A 94 -5.52 -2.18 9.90
C LEU A 94 -6.27 -0.98 10.45
N GLY A 95 -5.97 -0.64 11.70
CA GLY A 95 -6.59 0.52 12.35
C GLY A 95 -6.07 0.70 13.76
N SER A 96 -6.78 1.52 14.53
CA SER A 96 -6.45 1.77 15.93
C SER A 96 -6.39 0.46 16.72
N PRO A 97 -5.40 0.26 17.60
CA PRO A 97 -5.35 -0.91 18.48
C PRO A 97 -6.62 -1.10 19.35
N ASP A 98 -7.33 0.00 19.62
CA ASP A 98 -8.56 -0.03 20.42
C ASP A 98 -9.80 -0.33 19.58
N ASP A 99 -9.66 -0.44 18.26
CA ASP A 99 -10.79 -0.70 17.36
C ASP A 99 -11.04 -2.20 17.25
N ALA A 100 -12.25 -2.62 17.60
CA ALA A 100 -12.67 -4.01 17.47
C ALA A 100 -12.75 -4.49 16.01
N GLN A 101 -12.70 -3.57 15.03
CA GLN A 101 -12.72 -3.91 13.61
C GLN A 101 -11.37 -4.36 13.07
N THR A 102 -10.27 -4.13 13.80
CA THR A 102 -8.96 -4.62 13.38
C THR A 102 -8.93 -6.14 13.40
N SER A 103 -8.42 -6.75 12.32
CA SER A 103 -8.47 -8.21 12.16
C SER A 103 -7.31 -8.95 12.82
N ASN A 104 -6.28 -8.23 13.27
CA ASN A 104 -5.12 -8.83 13.92
C ASN A 104 -4.74 -8.02 15.17
N PRO A 105 -5.22 -8.44 16.36
CA PRO A 105 -4.99 -7.68 17.58
C PRO A 105 -3.52 -7.63 18.05
N THR A 106 -2.68 -8.54 17.56
CA THR A 106 -1.24 -8.52 17.89
C THR A 106 -0.43 -7.63 16.95
N ASN A 107 -0.99 -7.27 15.80
CA ASN A 107 -0.38 -6.35 14.85
C ASN A 107 -1.45 -5.54 14.12
N PRO A 108 -2.11 -4.61 14.83
CA PRO A 108 -3.27 -3.91 14.27
C PRO A 108 -2.90 -2.82 13.27
N VAL A 109 -1.63 -2.38 13.21
CA VAL A 109 -1.23 -1.19 12.45
C VAL A 109 -0.31 -1.52 11.26
N GLN A 110 0.06 -2.77 11.07
CA GLN A 110 0.98 -3.16 10.00
C GLN A 110 0.54 -4.45 9.31
N VAL A 111 0.82 -4.55 8.02
CA VAL A 111 0.75 -5.81 7.28
C VAL A 111 1.88 -5.88 6.27
N LEU A 112 2.52 -7.04 6.19
CA LEU A 112 3.51 -7.33 5.16
C LEU A 112 2.81 -7.98 3.97
N VAL A 113 2.97 -7.36 2.80
CA VAL A 113 2.62 -7.94 1.51
C VAL A 113 3.90 -8.48 0.90
N ARG A 114 4.01 -9.79 0.80
CA ARG A 114 5.22 -10.42 0.25
C ARG A 114 5.37 -10.13 -1.24
N ALA A 115 6.61 -10.14 -1.72
CA ALA A 115 6.92 -10.02 -3.13
C ALA A 115 6.03 -10.96 -3.97
N ASP A 116 5.59 -10.48 -5.13
CA ASP A 116 4.80 -11.23 -6.09
C ASP A 116 3.40 -11.63 -5.59
N THR A 117 2.87 -10.89 -4.63
CA THR A 117 1.51 -11.07 -4.13
C THR A 117 0.60 -9.98 -4.70
N TRP A 118 -0.53 -10.38 -5.28
CA TRP A 118 -1.58 -9.44 -5.69
C TRP A 118 -2.16 -8.77 -4.45
N GLN A 119 -2.31 -7.44 -4.52
CA GLN A 119 -2.85 -6.64 -3.42
C GLN A 119 -3.80 -5.58 -3.90
N ARG A 120 -4.79 -5.28 -3.08
CA ARG A 120 -5.76 -4.21 -3.25
C ARG A 120 -6.08 -3.63 -1.89
N THR A 121 -6.22 -2.30 -1.79
CA THR A 121 -6.44 -1.65 -0.49
C THR A 121 -7.54 -0.60 -0.60
N PHE A 122 -8.38 -0.52 0.43
CA PHE A 122 -9.41 0.51 0.58
C PHE A 122 -9.23 1.26 1.89
N ALA A 123 -9.57 2.55 1.89
CA ALA A 123 -9.84 3.27 3.13
C ALA A 123 -11.31 3.09 3.51
N ARG A 124 -11.58 2.84 4.78
CA ARG A 124 -12.95 2.61 5.28
C ARG A 124 -13.27 3.57 6.43
N GLY A 125 -14.50 4.11 6.41
CA GLY A 125 -14.99 5.00 7.45
C GLY A 125 -14.60 6.46 7.25
N ASP A 126 -13.36 6.72 6.93
CA ASP A 126 -12.79 8.04 6.62
C ASP A 126 -11.60 7.85 5.67
N TYR A 127 -10.97 8.94 5.20
CA TYR A 127 -9.70 8.82 4.50
C TYR A 127 -8.68 8.13 5.40
N ALA A 128 -7.67 7.54 4.81
CA ALA A 128 -6.58 6.94 5.58
C ALA A 128 -5.23 7.29 4.99
N LEU A 129 -4.29 7.54 5.88
CA LEU A 129 -2.88 7.67 5.57
C LEU A 129 -2.16 6.38 5.91
N ALA A 130 -1.20 6.04 5.07
CA ALA A 130 -0.30 4.94 5.30
C ALA A 130 1.13 5.35 4.97
N THR A 131 2.09 4.68 5.59
CA THR A 131 3.45 4.62 5.09
C THR A 131 3.61 3.26 4.43
N CYS A 132 4.11 3.23 3.19
CA CYS A 132 4.45 1.99 2.51
C CYS A 132 5.97 1.93 2.33
N VAL A 133 6.61 0.89 2.89
CA VAL A 133 8.04 0.63 2.75
C VAL A 133 8.21 -0.55 1.82
N VAL A 134 8.99 -0.38 0.76
CA VAL A 134 9.23 -1.41 -0.25
C VAL A 134 10.73 -1.75 -0.25
N SER A 135 11.05 -3.03 -0.17
CA SER A 135 12.44 -3.51 -0.16
C SER A 135 12.60 -4.77 -1.02
N PRO A 136 13.48 -4.77 -2.04
CA PRO A 136 14.20 -3.64 -2.63
C PRO A 136 13.28 -2.51 -3.11
N GLU A 137 13.84 -1.34 -3.42
CA GLU A 137 13.06 -0.12 -3.70
C GLU A 137 11.95 -0.34 -4.74
N PHE A 138 10.89 0.45 -4.59
CA PHE A 138 9.82 0.48 -5.59
C PHE A 138 10.32 1.16 -6.88
N THR A 139 10.07 0.50 -8.02
CA THR A 139 10.12 1.10 -9.35
C THR A 139 8.89 0.64 -10.13
N PHE A 140 8.42 1.45 -11.08
CA PHE A 140 7.29 1.03 -11.92
C PHE A 140 7.65 -0.15 -12.84
N ASP A 141 8.92 -0.40 -13.11
CA ASP A 141 9.37 -1.60 -13.82
C ASP A 141 9.09 -2.89 -13.05
N ASP A 142 9.00 -2.82 -11.72
CA ASP A 142 8.72 -3.94 -10.83
C ASP A 142 7.24 -4.00 -10.39
N TRP A 143 6.38 -3.24 -11.02
CA TRP A 143 4.96 -3.07 -10.66
C TRP A 143 4.07 -3.33 -11.87
N LYS A 144 2.92 -3.95 -11.65
CA LYS A 144 1.90 -4.11 -12.69
C LYS A 144 0.49 -4.07 -12.10
N LEU A 145 -0.44 -3.48 -12.86
CA LEU A 145 -1.87 -3.58 -12.60
C LEU A 145 -2.42 -4.91 -13.10
N ALA A 146 -3.45 -5.42 -12.43
CA ALA A 146 -4.23 -6.53 -12.94
C ALA A 146 -5.02 -6.09 -14.20
N GLU A 147 -5.26 -7.02 -15.11
CA GLU A 147 -6.11 -6.77 -16.26
C GLU A 147 -7.54 -6.46 -15.79
N GLY A 148 -8.12 -5.37 -16.33
CA GLY A 148 -9.45 -4.93 -15.96
C GLY A 148 -9.54 -4.22 -14.59
N ALA A 149 -8.41 -3.94 -13.98
CA ALA A 149 -8.39 -3.20 -12.71
C ALA A 149 -8.65 -1.70 -12.90
#